data_9f963182e04297fabaa94ac6640484b9
#
_entry.id   9f963182e04297fabaa94ac6640484b9
#
_cell.length_a   1.000
_cell.length_b   1.000
_cell.length_c   1.000
_cell.angle_alpha   90.00
_cell.angle_beta   90.00
_cell.angle_gamma   90.00
#
_symmetry.space_group_name_H-M   'P 1'
#
loop_
_entity.id
_entity.type
_entity.pdbx_description
1 polymer ?
#
loop_
_entity_poly.entity_id
_entity_poly.type
_entity_poly.pdbx_seq_one_letter_code
_entity_poly.pdbx_strand_id
1 'polypeptide(L)'
;LPVSPGAGEAGPPRAEAHSPSYFSLLRGSPGLREAPVDFCIPCNPYFPTPELFGLLQQNLTTILKYYPSDAGAITAELGSLLGLQPQTLVMGNGSTELITWIDHLLIRESVAVPVPTFGRWTDQPLETGKRVDMYRLPEERGFALDTEDLVRFIRARGSRAAVICNPSNPDGGYLRRAQVIDLLDRLTDLDLVVVDESFIDFVDEEHSPSVADEAALRPNVVVLKSLGKNFGLHGIRFGYMVANPALAGTVRRMLPKWNLNSFAEAVVFLLKEHTRAYQESLRLVAADRRSMLQQLSALPGLKVYPSQGNFLLVRLPDGKDGVHLRDHLLSSYNLHVRECGNKLGSSSRFLRFAVRPRQDVVRLADGLRAYLYAGSGRVTAAITSAAVVPPSPPSAPYREEPAYLEKPAYREEPAYREKPAYREEPVYRAETYATPAPAVTEAPVYRMEPARRETPYPEDPFVVGGDDPRHRRLDPLDLSTRWTFGEDTSPFRALGDGRAEHTRGYDHRS
;
A
#
# COMPACT_ATOMS: atom_id res chain seq x y z
N LEU A 1 21.01 -44.21 29.06
CA LEU A 1 20.35 -43.64 27.89
C LEU A 1 19.41 -42.57 28.36
N PRO A 2 19.61 -41.29 28.08
CA PRO A 2 18.63 -40.23 28.35
C PRO A 2 17.56 -40.19 27.27
N VAL A 3 16.33 -40.17 27.71
CA VAL A 3 15.11 -40.02 26.90
C VAL A 3 15.07 -38.59 26.40
N SER A 4 15.00 -38.41 25.08
CA SER A 4 14.73 -37.10 24.42
C SER A 4 13.35 -36.56 24.84
N PRO A 5 13.22 -35.29 25.16
CA PRO A 5 11.92 -34.71 25.42
C PRO A 5 11.13 -34.69 24.10
N GLY A 6 9.89 -35.19 24.18
CA GLY A 6 8.98 -35.30 23.07
C GLY A 6 8.76 -33.93 22.39
N ALA A 7 8.75 -33.94 21.05
CA ALA A 7 8.27 -32.85 20.24
C ALA A 7 6.82 -32.57 20.62
N GLY A 8 6.58 -31.43 21.27
CA GLY A 8 5.25 -30.92 21.53
C GLY A 8 4.53 -30.78 20.17
N GLU A 9 3.35 -31.38 20.06
CA GLU A 9 2.47 -31.21 18.91
C GLU A 9 2.24 -29.71 18.75
N ALA A 10 2.84 -29.15 17.70
CA ALA A 10 2.48 -27.84 17.22
C ALA A 10 0.99 -27.90 16.83
N GLY A 11 0.16 -27.17 17.53
CA GLY A 11 -1.26 -27.03 17.17
C GLY A 11 -1.39 -26.63 15.70
N PRO A 12 -2.54 -26.89 15.04
CA PRO A 12 -2.72 -26.62 13.62
C PRO A 12 -2.30 -25.16 13.34
N PRO A 13 -1.51 -24.92 12.27
CA PRO A 13 -1.07 -23.57 11.95
C PRO A 13 -2.30 -22.67 11.84
N ARG A 14 -2.35 -21.58 12.63
CA ARG A 14 -3.38 -20.56 12.49
C ARG A 14 -3.44 -20.20 11.03
N ALA A 15 -4.64 -20.29 10.43
CA ALA A 15 -4.86 -19.93 9.03
C ALA A 15 -4.29 -18.53 8.84
N GLU A 16 -3.16 -18.41 8.12
CA GLU A 16 -2.50 -17.13 7.91
C GLU A 16 -3.48 -16.18 7.22
N ALA A 17 -3.69 -14.99 7.76
CA ALA A 17 -4.58 -13.99 7.21
C ALA A 17 -4.16 -13.55 5.78
N HIS A 18 -2.94 -13.88 5.38
CA HIS A 18 -2.36 -13.55 4.08
C HIS A 18 -1.78 -14.78 3.39
N SER A 19 -1.80 -14.77 2.05
CA SER A 19 -1.06 -15.76 1.25
C SER A 19 0.44 -15.62 1.52
N PRO A 20 1.25 -16.68 1.30
CA PRO A 20 2.71 -16.60 1.38
C PRO A 20 3.24 -15.42 0.58
N SER A 21 4.26 -14.73 1.11
CA SER A 21 4.90 -13.65 0.36
C SER A 21 5.69 -14.23 -0.82
N TYR A 22 5.92 -13.40 -1.84
CA TYR A 22 6.78 -13.74 -2.98
C TYR A 22 8.12 -14.35 -2.53
N PHE A 23 8.78 -13.72 -1.56
CA PHE A 23 10.05 -14.22 -1.01
C PHE A 23 9.90 -15.54 -0.25
N SER A 24 8.77 -15.76 0.44
CA SER A 24 8.49 -17.05 1.09
C SER A 24 8.29 -18.16 0.07
N LEU A 25 7.60 -17.88 -1.04
CA LEU A 25 7.42 -18.83 -2.15
C LEU A 25 8.76 -19.22 -2.79
N LEU A 26 9.61 -18.24 -3.09
CA LEU A 26 10.93 -18.50 -3.66
C LEU A 26 11.81 -19.34 -2.73
N ARG A 27 11.79 -19.08 -1.42
CA ARG A 27 12.55 -19.86 -0.43
C ARG A 27 11.99 -21.26 -0.22
N GLY A 28 10.67 -21.40 -0.25
CA GLY A 28 9.99 -22.69 -0.04
C GLY A 28 9.98 -23.63 -1.23
N SER A 29 10.36 -23.14 -2.42
CA SER A 29 10.28 -23.89 -3.67
C SER A 29 11.60 -23.80 -4.45
N PRO A 30 12.67 -24.47 -4.00
CA PRO A 30 13.99 -24.38 -4.64
C PRO A 30 14.03 -24.83 -6.09
N GLY A 31 12.97 -25.49 -6.61
CA GLY A 31 12.85 -25.97 -7.99
C GLY A 31 12.14 -25.01 -8.94
N LEU A 32 11.65 -23.87 -8.49
CA LEU A 32 11.06 -22.86 -9.37
C LEU A 32 12.18 -22.21 -10.20
N ARG A 33 12.22 -22.51 -11.50
CA ARG A 33 13.23 -21.96 -12.44
C ARG A 33 12.96 -20.49 -12.74
N GLU A 34 11.70 -20.06 -12.63
CA GLU A 34 11.24 -18.69 -12.89
C GLU A 34 10.32 -18.24 -11.77
N ALA A 35 10.29 -16.92 -11.53
CA ALA A 35 9.35 -16.32 -10.61
C ALA A 35 7.90 -16.59 -11.04
N PRO A 36 7.00 -16.99 -10.12
CA PRO A 36 5.60 -17.20 -10.46
C PRO A 36 4.93 -15.88 -10.88
N VAL A 37 4.04 -15.96 -11.85
CA VAL A 37 3.17 -14.82 -12.19
C VAL A 37 2.20 -14.59 -11.03
N ASP A 38 2.26 -13.39 -10.47
CA ASP A 38 1.49 -13.04 -9.27
C ASP A 38 0.10 -12.52 -9.59
N PHE A 39 -0.91 -13.39 -9.48
CA PHE A 39 -2.33 -13.02 -9.47
C PHE A 39 -2.89 -12.85 -8.05
N CYS A 40 -2.07 -13.02 -7.00
CA CYS A 40 -2.48 -12.94 -5.60
C CYS A 40 -2.57 -11.50 -5.11
N ILE A 41 -1.55 -10.68 -5.42
CA ILE A 41 -1.47 -9.30 -4.93
C ILE A 41 -1.97 -8.35 -6.01
N PRO A 42 -3.09 -7.64 -5.78
CA PRO A 42 -3.63 -6.68 -6.74
C PRO A 42 -2.76 -5.42 -6.77
N CYS A 43 -1.86 -5.39 -7.72
CA CYS A 43 -0.87 -4.35 -7.95
C CYS A 43 -0.98 -3.85 -9.38
N ASN A 44 -0.74 -2.57 -9.64
CA ASN A 44 -0.74 -2.01 -10.99
C ASN A 44 0.43 -2.60 -11.80
N PRO A 45 0.18 -3.37 -12.87
CA PRO A 45 1.25 -4.00 -13.64
C PRO A 45 1.93 -3.06 -14.65
N TYR A 46 1.39 -1.85 -14.87
CA TYR A 46 1.83 -0.87 -15.87
C TYR A 46 2.55 0.33 -15.27
N PHE A 47 2.64 0.39 -13.95
CA PHE A 47 3.35 1.43 -13.23
C PHE A 47 4.15 0.80 -12.07
N PRO A 48 5.36 1.28 -11.75
CA PRO A 48 6.05 2.42 -12.36
C PRO A 48 6.55 2.12 -13.78
N THR A 49 6.75 3.18 -14.56
CA THR A 49 7.36 3.04 -15.89
C THR A 49 8.83 2.64 -15.79
N PRO A 50 9.42 2.06 -16.85
CA PRO A 50 10.86 1.76 -16.88
C PRO A 50 11.74 3.00 -16.61
N GLU A 51 11.28 4.19 -17.03
CA GLU A 51 11.96 5.46 -16.76
C GLU A 51 12.00 5.77 -15.26
N LEU A 52 10.84 5.70 -14.56
CA LEU A 52 10.79 5.91 -13.13
C LEU A 52 11.63 4.88 -12.37
N PHE A 53 11.60 3.62 -12.80
CA PHE A 53 12.49 2.58 -12.24
C PHE A 53 13.96 2.92 -12.43
N GLY A 54 14.35 3.41 -13.61
CA GLY A 54 15.71 3.87 -13.90
C GLY A 54 16.16 4.98 -12.97
N LEU A 55 15.28 5.97 -12.69
CA LEU A 55 15.55 7.04 -11.72
C LEU A 55 15.76 6.51 -10.30
N LEU A 56 14.95 5.56 -9.86
CA LEU A 56 15.13 4.93 -8.55
C LEU A 56 16.46 4.15 -8.47
N GLN A 57 16.83 3.44 -9.53
CA GLN A 57 18.10 2.70 -9.61
C GLN A 57 19.31 3.64 -9.58
N GLN A 58 19.28 4.74 -10.31
CA GLN A 58 20.35 5.74 -10.33
C GLN A 58 20.57 6.37 -8.94
N ASN A 59 19.48 6.55 -8.18
CA ASN A 59 19.52 7.13 -6.85
C ASN A 59 19.61 6.10 -5.70
N LEU A 60 19.74 4.80 -6.01
CA LEU A 60 19.67 3.72 -5.02
C LEU A 60 20.67 3.91 -3.87
N THR A 61 21.90 4.29 -4.15
CA THR A 61 22.94 4.50 -3.14
C THR A 61 22.54 5.62 -2.16
N THR A 62 21.99 6.73 -2.66
CA THR A 62 21.51 7.86 -1.85
C THR A 62 20.31 7.44 -1.01
N ILE A 63 19.32 6.78 -1.62
CA ILE A 63 18.11 6.29 -0.95
C ILE A 63 18.46 5.34 0.20
N LEU A 64 19.48 4.51 0.06
CA LEU A 64 19.88 3.54 1.09
C LEU A 64 20.76 4.15 2.20
N LYS A 65 21.54 5.20 1.90
CA LYS A 65 22.52 5.76 2.85
C LYS A 65 21.95 6.82 3.76
N TYR A 66 20.95 7.58 3.32
CA TYR A 66 20.49 8.77 4.04
C TYR A 66 19.10 8.57 4.63
N TYR A 67 18.85 9.21 5.76
CA TYR A 67 17.52 9.30 6.34
C TYR A 67 16.59 10.03 5.40
N PRO A 68 15.31 9.67 5.34
CA PRO A 68 14.32 10.45 4.63
C PRO A 68 14.11 11.81 5.34
N SER A 69 13.54 12.76 4.63
CA SER A 69 12.98 13.98 5.21
C SER A 69 11.96 13.63 6.29
N ASP A 70 11.65 14.55 7.17
CA ASP A 70 10.56 14.33 8.11
C ASP A 70 9.22 14.12 7.38
N ALA A 71 8.30 13.41 8.03
CA ALA A 71 7.01 13.06 7.43
C ALA A 71 6.18 14.31 7.04
N GLY A 72 6.45 15.48 7.66
CA GLY A 72 5.79 16.73 7.32
C GLY A 72 6.16 17.24 5.94
N ALA A 73 7.45 17.19 5.57
CA ALA A 73 7.93 17.60 4.25
C ALA A 73 7.35 16.69 3.14
N ILE A 74 7.38 15.36 3.35
CA ILE A 74 6.84 14.39 2.39
C ILE A 74 5.31 14.56 2.26
N THR A 75 4.62 14.81 3.38
CA THR A 75 3.16 15.04 3.39
C THR A 75 2.79 16.34 2.66
N ALA A 76 3.60 17.39 2.80
CA ALA A 76 3.36 18.65 2.10
C ALA A 76 3.48 18.49 0.58
N GLU A 77 4.49 17.75 0.10
CA GLU A 77 4.64 17.44 -1.34
C GLU A 77 3.47 16.60 -1.85
N LEU A 78 3.08 15.54 -1.13
CA LEU A 78 1.91 14.74 -1.48
C LEU A 78 0.63 15.59 -1.49
N GLY A 79 0.45 16.48 -0.51
CA GLY A 79 -0.69 17.40 -0.44
C GLY A 79 -0.76 18.32 -1.67
N SER A 80 0.38 18.88 -2.08
CA SER A 80 0.48 19.68 -3.31
C SER A 80 0.07 18.88 -4.55
N LEU A 81 0.52 17.62 -4.66
CA LEU A 81 0.18 16.74 -5.79
C LEU A 81 -1.31 16.39 -5.83
N LEU A 82 -1.94 16.20 -4.67
CA LEU A 82 -3.34 15.80 -4.55
C LEU A 82 -4.32 16.97 -4.47
N GLY A 83 -3.84 18.21 -4.36
CA GLY A 83 -4.68 19.39 -4.12
C GLY A 83 -5.32 19.39 -2.72
N LEU A 84 -4.72 18.73 -1.74
CA LEU A 84 -5.20 18.62 -0.37
C LEU A 84 -4.31 19.40 0.60
N GLN A 85 -4.92 19.93 1.66
CA GLN A 85 -4.17 20.65 2.70
C GLN A 85 -3.32 19.66 3.53
N PRO A 86 -2.03 19.91 3.76
CA PRO A 86 -1.15 18.99 4.48
C PRO A 86 -1.64 18.61 5.90
N GLN A 87 -2.35 19.51 6.57
CA GLN A 87 -2.92 19.25 7.91
C GLN A 87 -4.03 18.21 7.90
N THR A 88 -4.66 17.94 6.74
CA THR A 88 -5.69 16.89 6.59
C THR A 88 -5.09 15.53 6.25
N LEU A 89 -3.80 15.45 5.93
CA LEU A 89 -3.11 14.25 5.48
C LEU A 89 -2.25 13.64 6.59
N VAL A 90 -2.23 12.33 6.66
CA VAL A 90 -1.27 11.57 7.48
C VAL A 90 -0.74 10.43 6.65
N MET A 91 0.56 10.37 6.44
CA MET A 91 1.23 9.29 5.73
C MET A 91 1.72 8.22 6.71
N GLY A 92 1.63 6.96 6.30
CA GLY A 92 2.08 5.80 7.07
C GLY A 92 2.91 4.83 6.25
N ASN A 93 3.64 3.97 6.94
CA ASN A 93 4.40 2.86 6.35
C ASN A 93 3.44 1.78 5.83
N GLY A 94 2.69 2.16 4.80
CA GLY A 94 1.55 1.45 4.25
C GLY A 94 0.24 1.73 5.01
N SER A 95 -0.87 1.49 4.34
CA SER A 95 -2.20 1.61 4.96
C SER A 95 -2.38 0.72 6.20
N THR A 96 -1.63 -0.37 6.32
CA THR A 96 -1.70 -1.28 7.47
C THR A 96 -1.25 -0.63 8.78
N GLU A 97 -0.20 0.21 8.75
CA GLU A 97 0.20 0.99 9.91
C GLU A 97 -0.91 1.97 10.32
N LEU A 98 -1.50 2.66 9.34
CA LEU A 98 -2.61 3.58 9.61
C LEU A 98 -3.85 2.87 10.16
N ILE A 99 -4.19 1.68 9.67
CA ILE A 99 -5.27 0.85 10.23
C ILE A 99 -5.02 0.57 11.71
N THR A 100 -3.78 0.23 12.08
CA THR A 100 -3.42 -0.01 13.48
C THR A 100 -3.67 1.24 14.34
N TRP A 101 -3.23 2.40 13.89
CA TRP A 101 -3.44 3.65 14.63
C TRP A 101 -4.90 4.11 14.64
N ILE A 102 -5.63 3.96 13.54
CA ILE A 102 -7.08 4.22 13.49
C ILE A 102 -7.80 3.34 14.52
N ASP A 103 -7.48 2.06 14.55
CA ASP A 103 -8.07 1.12 15.51
C ASP A 103 -7.76 1.53 16.95
N HIS A 104 -6.50 1.75 17.29
CA HIS A 104 -6.12 2.06 18.67
C HIS A 104 -6.59 3.41 19.17
N LEU A 105 -6.68 4.42 18.31
CA LEU A 105 -6.93 5.79 18.73
C LEU A 105 -8.36 6.28 18.48
N LEU A 106 -9.01 5.77 17.42
CA LEU A 106 -10.25 6.33 16.93
C LEU A 106 -11.44 5.35 17.06
N ILE A 107 -11.24 4.04 16.92
CA ILE A 107 -12.26 3.02 17.19
C ILE A 107 -12.21 2.69 18.67
N ARG A 108 -13.31 2.97 19.41
CA ARG A 108 -13.33 2.81 20.88
C ARG A 108 -13.90 1.48 21.33
N GLU A 109 -15.16 1.23 21.09
CA GLU A 109 -15.92 0.10 21.68
C GLU A 109 -16.31 -0.95 20.66
N SER A 110 -16.80 -0.50 19.50
CA SER A 110 -17.37 -1.38 18.49
C SER A 110 -17.27 -0.79 17.09
N VAL A 111 -17.19 -1.67 16.11
CA VAL A 111 -17.15 -1.32 14.70
C VAL A 111 -18.04 -2.23 13.87
N ALA A 112 -18.88 -1.65 13.02
CA ALA A 112 -19.65 -2.37 12.01
C ALA A 112 -18.82 -2.51 10.72
N VAL A 113 -18.73 -3.73 10.20
CA VAL A 113 -17.91 -4.06 9.02
C VAL A 113 -18.69 -4.97 8.07
N PRO A 114 -18.96 -4.56 6.81
CA PRO A 114 -19.46 -5.47 5.78
C PRO A 114 -18.46 -6.60 5.51
N VAL A 115 -18.94 -7.85 5.47
CA VAL A 115 -18.12 -9.04 5.21
C VAL A 115 -18.71 -9.87 4.05
N PRO A 116 -17.85 -10.47 3.19
CA PRO A 116 -16.38 -10.58 3.28
C PRO A 116 -15.67 -9.25 2.99
N THR A 117 -14.50 -9.03 3.62
CA THR A 117 -13.74 -7.77 3.51
C THR A 117 -12.23 -7.99 3.59
N PHE A 118 -11.47 -6.89 3.66
CA PHE A 118 -10.05 -6.94 4.02
C PHE A 118 -9.90 -7.31 5.50
N GLY A 119 -9.31 -8.48 5.77
CA GLY A 119 -9.30 -9.09 7.11
C GLY A 119 -8.75 -8.19 8.24
N ARG A 120 -7.85 -7.24 7.94
CA ARG A 120 -7.35 -6.32 8.98
C ARG A 120 -8.46 -5.47 9.63
N TRP A 121 -9.57 -5.23 8.93
CA TRP A 121 -10.72 -4.50 9.49
C TRP A 121 -11.60 -5.34 10.42
N THR A 122 -11.44 -6.68 10.39
CA THR A 122 -12.07 -7.59 11.35
C THR A 122 -11.10 -8.05 12.43
N ASP A 123 -9.88 -8.45 12.02
CA ASP A 123 -8.91 -9.09 12.91
C ASP A 123 -8.33 -8.09 13.92
N GLN A 124 -7.90 -6.90 13.45
CA GLN A 124 -7.28 -5.89 14.32
C GLN A 124 -8.21 -5.43 15.46
N PRO A 125 -9.49 -5.06 15.23
CA PRO A 125 -10.37 -4.67 16.31
C PRO A 125 -10.68 -5.83 17.28
N LEU A 126 -10.80 -7.07 16.78
CA LEU A 126 -10.96 -8.25 17.64
C LEU A 126 -9.70 -8.49 18.51
N GLU A 127 -8.51 -8.38 17.95
CA GLU A 127 -7.23 -8.51 18.67
C GLU A 127 -7.07 -7.45 19.77
N THR A 128 -7.63 -6.26 19.55
CA THR A 128 -7.61 -5.16 20.54
C THR A 128 -8.82 -5.14 21.47
N GLY A 129 -9.62 -6.21 21.47
CA GLY A 129 -10.74 -6.41 22.41
C GLY A 129 -12.00 -5.64 22.08
N LYS A 130 -12.15 -5.13 20.86
CA LYS A 130 -13.35 -4.41 20.43
C LYS A 130 -14.41 -5.36 19.89
N ARG A 131 -15.68 -4.98 19.99
CA ARG A 131 -16.77 -5.70 19.36
C ARG A 131 -16.80 -5.39 17.86
N VAL A 132 -16.78 -6.45 17.03
CA VAL A 132 -16.93 -6.34 15.58
C VAL A 132 -18.33 -6.82 15.19
N ASP A 133 -19.16 -5.90 14.73
CA ASP A 133 -20.51 -6.17 14.23
C ASP A 133 -20.44 -6.45 12.73
N MET A 134 -20.47 -7.72 12.34
CA MET A 134 -20.28 -8.15 10.96
C MET A 134 -21.59 -8.11 10.17
N TYR A 135 -21.67 -7.21 9.19
CA TYR A 135 -22.79 -7.13 8.25
C TYR A 135 -22.51 -8.04 7.05
N ARG A 136 -23.27 -9.13 6.91
CA ARG A 136 -23.03 -10.11 5.84
C ARG A 136 -23.56 -9.61 4.51
N LEU A 137 -22.68 -9.48 3.53
CA LEU A 137 -23.04 -9.18 2.14
C LEU A 137 -23.64 -10.44 1.47
N PRO A 138 -24.82 -10.34 0.84
CA PRO A 138 -25.49 -11.50 0.22
C PRO A 138 -24.80 -11.86 -1.11
N GLU A 139 -24.34 -13.11 -1.23
CA GLU A 139 -23.77 -13.62 -2.48
C GLU A 139 -24.77 -13.61 -3.64
N GLU A 140 -26.04 -13.82 -3.33
CA GLU A 140 -27.15 -13.86 -4.29
C GLU A 140 -27.32 -12.51 -5.00
N ARG A 141 -26.95 -11.42 -4.33
CA ARG A 141 -26.89 -10.05 -4.86
C ARG A 141 -25.50 -9.66 -5.39
N GLY A 142 -24.61 -10.63 -5.57
CA GLY A 142 -23.24 -10.37 -6.03
C GLY A 142 -22.38 -9.60 -5.03
N PHE A 143 -22.66 -9.75 -3.72
CA PHE A 143 -22.04 -9.02 -2.63
C PHE A 143 -22.32 -7.50 -2.63
N ALA A 144 -23.35 -7.05 -3.34
CA ALA A 144 -23.73 -5.64 -3.35
C ALA A 144 -24.10 -5.15 -1.95
N LEU A 145 -23.51 -4.03 -1.53
CA LEU A 145 -23.82 -3.37 -0.27
C LEU A 145 -25.10 -2.55 -0.41
N ASP A 146 -26.12 -2.89 0.39
CA ASP A 146 -27.31 -2.08 0.58
C ASP A 146 -27.06 -1.06 1.70
N THR A 147 -26.94 0.21 1.36
CA THR A 147 -26.58 1.27 2.30
C THR A 147 -27.67 1.54 3.34
N GLU A 148 -28.95 1.40 2.95
CA GLU A 148 -30.06 1.59 3.87
C GLU A 148 -30.13 0.47 4.91
N ASP A 149 -29.94 -0.76 4.44
CA ASP A 149 -29.92 -1.92 5.32
C ASP A 149 -28.71 -1.90 6.26
N LEU A 150 -27.54 -1.49 5.77
CA LEU A 150 -26.35 -1.28 6.60
C LEU A 150 -26.61 -0.24 7.72
N VAL A 151 -27.24 0.89 7.41
CA VAL A 151 -27.56 1.91 8.42
C VAL A 151 -28.52 1.35 9.49
N ARG A 152 -29.57 0.59 9.05
CA ARG A 152 -30.47 -0.08 10.00
C ARG A 152 -29.73 -1.07 10.89
N PHE A 153 -28.82 -1.87 10.30
CA PHE A 153 -28.00 -2.82 11.03
C PHE A 153 -27.11 -2.12 12.08
N ILE A 154 -26.36 -1.08 11.68
CA ILE A 154 -25.49 -0.30 12.58
C ILE A 154 -26.26 0.20 13.79
N ARG A 155 -27.44 0.77 13.57
CA ARG A 155 -28.31 1.30 14.65
C ARG A 155 -28.86 0.19 15.53
N ALA A 156 -29.33 -0.90 14.93
CA ALA A 156 -29.83 -2.06 15.68
C ALA A 156 -28.74 -2.71 16.56
N ARG A 157 -27.48 -2.70 16.11
CA ARG A 157 -26.34 -3.21 16.86
C ARG A 157 -25.77 -2.21 17.87
N GLY A 158 -26.11 -0.93 17.76
CA GLY A 158 -25.49 0.14 18.52
C GLY A 158 -23.99 0.26 18.27
N SER A 159 -23.56 0.04 17.03
CA SER A 159 -22.15 0.16 16.67
C SER A 159 -21.70 1.62 16.75
N ARG A 160 -20.52 1.87 17.33
CA ARG A 160 -19.99 3.23 17.52
C ARG A 160 -19.14 3.71 16.33
N ALA A 161 -18.59 2.78 15.55
CA ALA A 161 -17.85 3.07 14.33
C ALA A 161 -18.33 2.18 13.18
N ALA A 162 -18.03 2.59 11.94
CA ALA A 162 -18.26 1.79 10.74
C ALA A 162 -17.05 1.85 9.81
N VAL A 163 -16.78 0.75 9.11
CA VAL A 163 -15.75 0.68 8.06
C VAL A 163 -16.38 0.20 6.76
N ILE A 164 -16.17 0.93 5.68
CA ILE A 164 -16.64 0.58 4.33
C ILE A 164 -15.43 0.56 3.39
N CYS A 165 -15.15 -0.60 2.76
CA CYS A 165 -14.17 -0.70 1.69
C CYS A 165 -14.85 -0.33 0.37
N ASN A 166 -14.34 0.66 -0.33
CA ASN A 166 -14.89 1.12 -1.63
C ASN A 166 -13.79 1.46 -2.63
N PRO A 167 -13.57 0.65 -3.67
CA PRO A 167 -14.18 -0.67 -3.96
C PRO A 167 -13.93 -1.73 -2.91
N SER A 168 -14.91 -2.62 -2.73
CA SER A 168 -14.87 -3.71 -1.78
C SER A 168 -13.79 -4.76 -2.14
N ASN A 169 -13.21 -5.38 -1.15
CA ASN A 169 -12.22 -6.45 -1.30
C ASN A 169 -12.64 -7.66 -0.43
N PRO A 170 -13.04 -8.78 -1.03
CA PRO A 170 -12.49 -9.32 -2.28
C PRO A 170 -13.37 -9.19 -3.53
N ASP A 171 -14.60 -8.73 -3.44
CA ASP A 171 -15.60 -8.82 -4.52
C ASP A 171 -15.47 -7.71 -5.57
N GLY A 172 -14.91 -6.56 -5.23
CA GLY A 172 -14.75 -5.43 -6.13
C GLY A 172 -15.99 -4.58 -6.33
N GLY A 173 -17.04 -4.82 -5.52
CA GLY A 173 -18.25 -4.00 -5.49
C GLY A 173 -17.95 -2.54 -5.22
N TYR A 174 -18.70 -1.64 -5.84
CA TYR A 174 -18.45 -0.21 -5.78
C TYR A 174 -19.73 0.57 -5.50
N LEU A 175 -19.64 1.49 -4.55
CA LEU A 175 -20.64 2.52 -4.29
C LEU A 175 -20.21 3.80 -5.01
N ARG A 176 -21.10 4.39 -5.79
CA ARG A 176 -20.86 5.70 -6.41
C ARG A 176 -20.62 6.77 -5.34
N ARG A 177 -19.82 7.78 -5.67
CA ARG A 177 -19.50 8.87 -4.75
C ARG A 177 -20.75 9.43 -4.05
N ALA A 178 -21.84 9.69 -4.79
CA ALA A 178 -23.10 10.20 -4.22
C ALA A 178 -23.72 9.24 -3.19
N GLN A 179 -23.63 7.93 -3.37
CA GLN A 179 -24.12 6.93 -2.42
C GLN A 179 -23.25 6.89 -1.15
N VAL A 180 -21.95 7.08 -1.29
CA VAL A 180 -21.05 7.18 -0.13
C VAL A 180 -21.35 8.44 0.66
N ILE A 181 -21.56 9.58 0.00
CA ILE A 181 -21.91 10.85 0.67
C ILE A 181 -23.24 10.71 1.44
N ASP A 182 -24.29 10.17 0.80
CA ASP A 182 -25.58 9.92 1.48
C ASP A 182 -25.40 9.01 2.71
N LEU A 183 -24.57 7.97 2.59
CA LEU A 183 -24.26 7.09 3.74
C LEU A 183 -23.53 7.85 4.85
N LEU A 184 -22.55 8.68 4.53
CA LEU A 184 -21.84 9.51 5.50
C LEU A 184 -22.78 10.50 6.22
N ASP A 185 -23.75 11.08 5.51
CA ASP A 185 -24.76 12.00 6.07
C ASP A 185 -25.69 11.28 7.07
N ARG A 186 -26.00 10.03 6.82
CA ARG A 186 -26.81 9.19 7.70
C ARG A 186 -26.06 8.66 8.93
N LEU A 187 -24.71 8.70 8.92
CA LEU A 187 -23.84 8.18 9.96
C LEU A 187 -23.08 9.30 10.72
N THR A 188 -23.61 10.52 10.71
CA THR A 188 -23.01 11.67 11.41
C THR A 188 -23.01 11.51 12.94
N ASP A 189 -23.84 10.65 13.48
CA ASP A 189 -23.96 10.32 14.89
C ASP A 189 -22.95 9.27 15.39
N LEU A 190 -22.19 8.63 14.49
CA LEU A 190 -21.12 7.72 14.87
C LEU A 190 -19.85 8.47 15.31
N ASP A 191 -19.08 7.83 16.19
CA ASP A 191 -17.77 8.34 16.61
C ASP A 191 -16.79 8.37 15.43
N LEU A 192 -16.90 7.40 14.50
CA LEU A 192 -16.02 7.27 13.35
C LEU A 192 -16.67 6.52 12.18
N VAL A 193 -16.46 7.02 10.98
CA VAL A 193 -16.69 6.29 9.73
C VAL A 193 -15.39 6.25 8.92
N VAL A 194 -14.90 5.06 8.63
CA VAL A 194 -13.72 4.86 7.77
C VAL A 194 -14.17 4.41 6.39
N VAL A 195 -13.75 5.12 5.35
CA VAL A 195 -13.89 4.68 3.96
C VAL A 195 -12.51 4.23 3.45
N ASP A 196 -12.33 2.92 3.31
CA ASP A 196 -11.09 2.35 2.77
C ASP A 196 -11.12 2.40 1.25
N GLU A 197 -10.49 3.42 0.69
CA GLU A 197 -10.35 3.69 -0.73
C GLU A 197 -9.04 3.12 -1.31
N SER A 198 -8.51 2.03 -0.78
CA SER A 198 -7.25 1.43 -1.24
C SER A 198 -7.23 1.05 -2.73
N PHE A 199 -8.39 0.97 -3.38
CA PHE A 199 -8.54 0.59 -4.79
C PHE A 199 -9.33 1.62 -5.62
N ILE A 200 -9.63 2.79 -5.08
CA ILE A 200 -10.52 3.77 -5.70
C ILE A 200 -9.98 4.31 -7.04
N ASP A 201 -8.66 4.41 -7.19
CA ASP A 201 -8.04 4.93 -8.41
C ASP A 201 -8.26 4.02 -9.63
N PHE A 202 -8.64 2.74 -9.41
CA PHE A 202 -8.96 1.78 -10.47
C PHE A 202 -10.40 1.85 -10.96
N VAL A 203 -11.26 2.67 -10.35
CA VAL A 203 -12.65 2.87 -10.76
C VAL A 203 -12.67 3.59 -12.11
N ASP A 204 -13.44 3.06 -13.08
CA ASP A 204 -13.64 3.67 -14.41
C ASP A 204 -15.11 4.00 -14.72
N GLU A 205 -16.02 3.76 -13.78
CA GLU A 205 -17.43 4.13 -13.90
C GLU A 205 -17.72 5.61 -13.58
N GLU A 206 -16.79 6.27 -12.89
CA GLU A 206 -16.98 7.65 -12.40
C GLU A 206 -15.66 8.41 -12.47
N HIS A 207 -15.72 9.69 -12.88
CA HIS A 207 -14.51 10.49 -13.10
C HIS A 207 -13.79 10.87 -11.80
N SER A 208 -14.55 11.15 -10.73
CA SER A 208 -14.01 11.59 -9.43
C SER A 208 -14.64 10.76 -8.30
N PRO A 209 -14.26 9.47 -8.16
CA PRO A 209 -14.97 8.55 -7.28
C PRO A 209 -14.63 8.73 -5.79
N SER A 210 -13.51 9.39 -5.46
CA SER A 210 -13.03 9.53 -4.07
C SER A 210 -13.86 10.52 -3.26
N VAL A 211 -14.05 10.23 -1.96
CA VAL A 211 -14.66 11.13 -0.98
C VAL A 211 -13.62 11.73 -0.01
N ALA A 212 -12.36 11.82 -0.45
CA ALA A 212 -11.28 12.35 0.39
C ALA A 212 -11.49 13.83 0.79
N ASP A 213 -12.05 14.65 -0.09
CA ASP A 213 -12.44 16.03 0.19
C ASP A 213 -13.54 16.14 1.24
N GLU A 214 -14.52 15.24 1.22
CA GLU A 214 -15.56 15.14 2.25
C GLU A 214 -14.98 14.78 3.62
N ALA A 215 -14.01 13.85 3.66
CA ALA A 215 -13.34 13.47 4.90
C ALA A 215 -12.57 14.63 5.54
N ALA A 216 -11.98 15.51 4.73
CA ALA A 216 -11.29 16.70 5.23
C ALA A 216 -12.23 17.68 5.96
N LEU A 217 -13.52 17.66 5.63
CA LEU A 217 -14.53 18.59 6.16
C LEU A 217 -15.34 17.98 7.30
N ARG A 218 -15.53 16.66 7.35
CA ARG A 218 -16.40 15.97 8.31
C ARG A 218 -15.66 15.62 9.59
N PRO A 219 -16.27 15.83 10.79
CA PRO A 219 -15.60 15.63 12.06
C PRO A 219 -15.32 14.16 12.41
N ASN A 220 -16.02 13.22 11.80
CA ASN A 220 -16.01 11.79 12.14
C ASN A 220 -15.61 10.88 10.95
N VAL A 221 -15.10 11.41 9.86
CA VAL A 221 -14.79 10.62 8.66
C VAL A 221 -13.28 10.54 8.42
N VAL A 222 -12.83 9.35 8.09
CA VAL A 222 -11.46 9.05 7.63
C VAL A 222 -11.53 8.33 6.29
N VAL A 223 -10.81 8.82 5.31
CA VAL A 223 -10.54 8.09 4.05
C VAL A 223 -9.14 7.53 4.11
N LEU A 224 -8.97 6.24 3.79
CA LEU A 224 -7.68 5.54 3.77
C LEU A 224 -7.30 5.15 2.36
N LYS A 225 -6.05 5.39 1.96
CA LYS A 225 -5.52 5.06 0.64
C LYS A 225 -4.22 4.26 0.71
N SER A 226 -4.03 3.33 -0.26
CA SER A 226 -2.85 2.48 -0.36
C SER A 226 -2.09 2.79 -1.65
N LEU A 227 -1.04 3.61 -1.56
CA LEU A 227 -0.27 4.03 -2.72
C LEU A 227 0.58 2.90 -3.34
N GLY A 228 1.07 1.98 -2.51
CA GLY A 228 1.90 0.87 -3.00
C GLY A 228 1.21 -0.03 -4.01
N LYS A 229 -0.12 -0.20 -3.92
CA LYS A 229 -0.90 -0.98 -4.89
C LYS A 229 -1.12 -0.20 -6.19
N ASN A 230 -1.48 1.06 -6.06
CA ASN A 230 -1.79 1.95 -7.18
C ASN A 230 -0.57 2.20 -8.05
N PHE A 231 0.59 2.36 -7.41
CA PHE A 231 1.86 2.62 -8.10
C PHE A 231 2.68 1.37 -8.42
N GLY A 232 2.15 0.17 -8.24
CA GLY A 232 2.91 -1.04 -8.51
C GLY A 232 4.11 -1.29 -7.59
N LEU A 233 4.19 -0.59 -6.46
CA LEU A 233 5.34 -0.52 -5.56
C LEU A 233 4.97 -0.92 -4.12
N HIS A 234 4.17 -1.97 -3.97
CA HIS A 234 3.68 -2.37 -2.63
C HIS A 234 4.79 -2.80 -1.66
N GLY A 235 5.98 -3.17 -2.17
CA GLY A 235 7.17 -3.46 -1.35
C GLY A 235 7.76 -2.23 -0.65
N ILE A 236 7.53 -1.02 -1.17
CA ILE A 236 8.00 0.23 -0.57
C ILE A 236 7.23 0.56 0.72
N ARG A 237 6.02 0.04 0.87
CA ARG A 237 5.20 0.22 2.07
C ARG A 237 4.85 1.68 2.33
N PHE A 238 3.95 2.28 1.55
CA PHE A 238 3.43 3.61 1.84
C PHE A 238 1.94 3.74 1.51
N GLY A 239 1.26 4.59 2.26
CA GLY A 239 -0.14 4.91 2.15
C GLY A 239 -0.45 6.17 2.92
N TYR A 240 -1.65 6.67 2.81
CA TYR A 240 -2.07 7.85 3.55
C TYR A 240 -3.54 7.78 3.95
N MET A 241 -3.89 8.54 4.97
CA MET A 241 -5.28 8.83 5.32
C MET A 241 -5.56 10.31 5.15
N VAL A 242 -6.82 10.62 4.83
CA VAL A 242 -7.37 11.96 4.81
C VAL A 242 -8.46 12.06 5.87
N ALA A 243 -8.40 13.09 6.68
CA ALA A 243 -9.40 13.39 7.70
C ALA A 243 -9.39 14.89 8.01
N ASN A 244 -10.35 15.37 8.77
CA ASN A 244 -10.24 16.74 9.28
C ASN A 244 -8.97 16.93 10.13
N PRO A 245 -8.47 18.16 10.30
CA PRO A 245 -7.20 18.41 10.98
C PRO A 245 -7.13 17.88 12.42
N ALA A 246 -8.26 17.79 13.14
CA ALA A 246 -8.31 17.28 14.51
C ALA A 246 -8.05 15.77 14.55
N LEU A 247 -8.76 14.99 13.73
CA LEU A 247 -8.55 13.54 13.61
C LEU A 247 -7.17 13.23 13.04
N ALA A 248 -6.76 13.90 11.95
CA ALA A 248 -5.44 13.75 11.36
C ALA A 248 -4.34 14.05 12.39
N GLY A 249 -4.49 15.13 13.17
CA GLY A 249 -3.56 15.51 14.23
C GLY A 249 -3.46 14.47 15.34
N THR A 250 -4.55 13.79 15.69
CA THR A 250 -4.54 12.72 16.70
C THR A 250 -3.65 11.57 16.27
N VAL A 251 -3.78 11.10 15.04
CA VAL A 251 -2.94 10.01 14.51
C VAL A 251 -1.49 10.48 14.30
N ARG A 252 -1.27 11.67 13.71
CA ARG A 252 0.06 12.20 13.43
C ARG A 252 0.95 12.30 14.66
N ARG A 253 0.41 12.68 15.83
CA ARG A 253 1.16 12.77 17.09
C ARG A 253 1.71 11.44 17.58
N MET A 254 1.14 10.32 17.16
CA MET A 254 1.57 8.98 17.57
C MET A 254 2.57 8.35 16.62
N LEU A 255 2.69 8.88 15.41
CA LEU A 255 3.65 8.36 14.43
C LEU A 255 5.07 8.80 14.78
N PRO A 256 6.07 7.91 14.63
CA PRO A 256 7.48 8.29 14.73
C PRO A 256 7.85 9.39 13.72
N LYS A 257 8.83 10.23 14.06
CA LYS A 257 9.27 11.33 13.19
C LYS A 257 9.65 10.86 11.77
N TRP A 258 10.28 9.69 11.66
CA TRP A 258 10.70 9.05 10.40
C TRP A 258 9.98 7.71 10.21
N ASN A 259 8.64 7.75 10.19
CA ASN A 259 7.84 6.54 9.97
C ASN A 259 7.81 6.09 8.50
N LEU A 260 8.24 6.93 7.58
CA LEU A 260 8.39 6.60 6.16
C LEU A 260 9.84 6.25 5.84
N ASN A 261 10.04 5.48 4.79
CA ASN A 261 11.36 5.15 4.28
C ASN A 261 11.73 6.06 3.09
N SER A 262 13.03 6.15 2.78
CA SER A 262 13.55 7.01 1.72
C SER A 262 13.06 6.64 0.32
N PHE A 263 12.64 5.38 0.07
CA PHE A 263 12.00 5.02 -1.19
C PHE A 263 10.62 5.66 -1.34
N ALA A 264 9.84 5.71 -0.25
CA ALA A 264 8.52 6.37 -0.26
C ALA A 264 8.68 7.87 -0.58
N GLU A 265 9.66 8.54 0.02
CA GLU A 265 10.00 9.93 -0.30
C GLU A 265 10.36 10.09 -1.77
N ALA A 266 11.34 9.32 -2.26
CA ALA A 266 11.80 9.41 -3.64
C ALA A 266 10.63 9.26 -4.64
N VAL A 267 9.72 8.29 -4.39
CA VAL A 267 8.55 8.08 -5.25
C VAL A 267 7.59 9.27 -5.19
N VAL A 268 7.27 9.80 -4.00
CA VAL A 268 6.35 10.94 -3.86
C VAL A 268 6.86 12.15 -4.65
N PHE A 269 8.15 12.47 -4.55
CA PHE A 269 8.74 13.62 -5.27
C PHE A 269 8.81 13.39 -6.79
N LEU A 270 8.97 12.15 -7.26
CA LEU A 270 9.00 11.83 -8.68
C LEU A 270 7.60 11.77 -9.33
N LEU A 271 6.53 11.53 -8.55
CA LEU A 271 5.18 11.33 -9.09
C LEU A 271 4.67 12.51 -9.93
N LYS A 272 5.03 13.73 -9.58
CA LYS A 272 4.57 14.94 -10.28
C LYS A 272 4.88 14.90 -11.78
N GLU A 273 6.09 14.44 -12.12
CA GLU A 273 6.54 14.34 -13.51
C GLU A 273 5.95 13.13 -14.24
N HIS A 274 5.48 12.12 -13.49
CA HIS A 274 4.95 10.86 -14.02
C HIS A 274 3.42 10.73 -13.94
N THR A 275 2.69 11.81 -13.60
CA THR A 275 1.23 11.79 -13.44
C THR A 275 0.50 11.30 -14.70
N ARG A 276 0.93 11.73 -15.90
CA ARG A 276 0.34 11.27 -17.16
C ARG A 276 0.53 9.78 -17.40
N ALA A 277 1.73 9.27 -17.14
CA ALA A 277 2.03 7.85 -17.27
C ALA A 277 1.22 7.01 -16.27
N TYR A 278 1.06 7.52 -15.06
CA TYR A 278 0.19 6.89 -14.05
C TYR A 278 -1.27 6.82 -14.52
N GLN A 279 -1.85 7.91 -15.00
CA GLN A 279 -3.22 7.94 -15.53
C GLN A 279 -3.41 6.96 -16.70
N GLU A 280 -2.44 6.88 -17.62
CA GLU A 280 -2.49 5.91 -18.71
C GLU A 280 -2.43 4.46 -18.20
N SER A 281 -1.62 4.18 -17.19
CA SER A 281 -1.56 2.85 -16.57
C SER A 281 -2.91 2.41 -15.99
N LEU A 282 -3.68 3.34 -15.41
CA LEU A 282 -5.03 3.05 -14.89
C LEU A 282 -6.01 2.69 -16.01
N ARG A 283 -5.92 3.36 -17.17
CA ARG A 283 -6.73 3.03 -18.37
C ARG A 283 -6.43 1.63 -18.89
N LEU A 284 -5.13 1.26 -18.92
CA LEU A 284 -4.70 -0.08 -19.32
C LEU A 284 -5.23 -1.14 -18.35
N VAL A 285 -5.13 -0.92 -17.04
CA VAL A 285 -5.70 -1.82 -16.03
C VAL A 285 -7.20 -1.99 -16.22
N ALA A 286 -7.94 -0.90 -16.47
CA ALA A 286 -9.39 -0.98 -16.71
C ALA A 286 -9.72 -1.78 -17.98
N ALA A 287 -8.95 -1.62 -19.06
CA ALA A 287 -9.10 -2.40 -20.29
C ALA A 287 -8.85 -3.89 -20.06
N ASP A 288 -7.76 -4.22 -19.35
CA ASP A 288 -7.43 -5.61 -19.02
C ASP A 288 -8.44 -6.23 -18.06
N ARG A 289 -8.97 -5.48 -17.10
CA ARG A 289 -10.05 -5.94 -16.21
C ARG A 289 -11.27 -6.38 -17.00
N ARG A 290 -11.71 -5.56 -17.96
CA ARG A 290 -12.85 -5.90 -18.84
C ARG A 290 -12.58 -7.14 -19.69
N SER A 291 -11.37 -7.21 -20.29
CA SER A 291 -10.95 -8.37 -21.09
C SER A 291 -10.87 -9.64 -20.25
N MET A 292 -10.30 -9.56 -19.06
CA MET A 292 -10.19 -10.68 -18.12
C MET A 292 -11.57 -11.16 -17.65
N LEU A 293 -12.48 -10.23 -17.32
CA LEU A 293 -13.87 -10.54 -16.98
C LEU A 293 -14.53 -11.33 -18.11
N GLN A 294 -14.41 -10.88 -19.36
CA GLN A 294 -14.99 -11.56 -20.52
C GLN A 294 -14.40 -12.96 -20.72
N GLN A 295 -13.07 -13.11 -20.65
CA GLN A 295 -12.39 -14.39 -20.84
C GLN A 295 -12.75 -15.41 -19.76
N LEU A 296 -12.78 -15.00 -18.50
CA LEU A 296 -13.11 -15.90 -17.39
C LEU A 296 -14.60 -16.26 -17.35
N SER A 297 -15.48 -15.31 -17.67
CA SER A 297 -16.93 -15.56 -17.76
C SER A 297 -17.32 -16.55 -18.90
N ALA A 298 -16.45 -16.70 -19.88
CA ALA A 298 -16.64 -17.70 -20.94
C ALA A 298 -16.33 -19.14 -20.49
N LEU A 299 -15.81 -19.36 -19.28
CA LEU A 299 -15.51 -20.68 -18.74
C LEU A 299 -16.77 -21.27 -18.10
N PRO A 300 -17.35 -22.40 -18.63
CA PRO A 300 -18.59 -22.96 -18.11
C PRO A 300 -18.51 -23.32 -16.63
N GLY A 301 -19.52 -22.90 -15.85
CA GLY A 301 -19.63 -23.19 -14.43
C GLY A 301 -18.79 -22.27 -13.50
N LEU A 302 -17.91 -21.44 -14.05
CA LEU A 302 -17.20 -20.43 -13.30
C LEU A 302 -18.09 -19.17 -13.18
N LYS A 303 -18.41 -18.74 -11.95
CA LYS A 303 -19.09 -17.47 -11.72
C LYS A 303 -18.06 -16.37 -11.47
N VAL A 304 -18.06 -15.34 -12.28
CA VAL A 304 -17.16 -14.18 -12.15
C VAL A 304 -17.97 -12.96 -11.73
N TYR A 305 -17.50 -12.24 -10.70
CA TYR A 305 -18.19 -11.06 -10.20
C TYR A 305 -17.61 -9.80 -10.86
N PRO A 306 -18.44 -8.88 -11.37
CA PRO A 306 -18.00 -7.58 -11.86
C PRO A 306 -17.28 -6.80 -10.75
N SER A 307 -16.23 -6.06 -11.11
CA SER A 307 -15.38 -5.36 -10.16
C SER A 307 -14.96 -3.99 -10.67
N GLN A 308 -14.84 -3.04 -9.76
CA GLN A 308 -14.21 -1.75 -10.00
C GLN A 308 -12.81 -1.64 -9.36
N GLY A 309 -12.32 -2.71 -8.72
CA GLY A 309 -10.92 -2.84 -8.31
C GLY A 309 -10.01 -3.38 -9.43
N ASN A 310 -8.72 -3.53 -9.16
CA ASN A 310 -7.78 -4.18 -10.07
C ASN A 310 -7.68 -5.69 -9.83
N PHE A 311 -8.81 -6.32 -9.57
CA PHE A 311 -8.96 -7.77 -9.35
C PHE A 311 -10.38 -8.21 -9.68
N LEU A 312 -10.56 -9.53 -9.86
CA LEU A 312 -11.86 -10.18 -10.03
C LEU A 312 -12.02 -11.27 -8.96
N LEU A 313 -13.19 -11.32 -8.32
CA LEU A 313 -13.60 -12.46 -7.52
C LEU A 313 -14.26 -13.50 -8.42
N VAL A 314 -13.93 -14.77 -8.22
CA VAL A 314 -14.58 -15.88 -8.91
C VAL A 314 -15.06 -16.91 -7.91
N ARG A 315 -16.18 -17.59 -8.24
CA ARG A 315 -16.68 -18.75 -7.51
C ARG A 315 -16.57 -19.98 -8.39
N LEU A 316 -15.94 -21.01 -7.85
CA LEU A 316 -15.82 -22.32 -8.49
C LEU A 316 -17.17 -23.04 -8.55
N PRO A 317 -17.37 -23.91 -9.57
CA PRO A 317 -18.52 -24.80 -9.61
C PRO A 317 -18.56 -25.73 -8.40
N ASP A 318 -19.73 -26.33 -8.15
CA ASP A 318 -19.90 -27.29 -7.06
C ASP A 318 -18.95 -28.48 -7.18
N GLY A 319 -18.43 -28.95 -6.06
CA GLY A 319 -17.48 -30.08 -6.01
C GLY A 319 -16.03 -29.70 -6.37
N LYS A 320 -15.74 -28.45 -6.69
CA LYS A 320 -14.34 -27.97 -6.90
C LYS A 320 -13.85 -27.19 -5.68
N ASP A 321 -12.59 -27.42 -5.33
CA ASP A 321 -11.91 -26.81 -4.16
C ASP A 321 -10.85 -25.80 -4.59
N GLY A 322 -10.86 -24.61 -3.99
CA GLY A 322 -9.97 -23.52 -4.35
C GLY A 322 -8.54 -23.71 -3.83
N VAL A 323 -8.36 -24.45 -2.73
CA VAL A 323 -7.01 -24.77 -2.21
C VAL A 323 -6.31 -25.70 -3.21
N HIS A 324 -7.01 -26.76 -3.65
CA HIS A 324 -6.45 -27.66 -4.67
C HIS A 324 -6.20 -26.95 -6.00
N LEU A 325 -7.10 -26.03 -6.42
CA LEU A 325 -6.89 -25.24 -7.63
C LEU A 325 -5.68 -24.32 -7.49
N ARG A 326 -5.54 -23.62 -6.36
CA ARG A 326 -4.37 -22.75 -6.07
C ARG A 326 -3.07 -23.54 -6.21
N ASP A 327 -3.00 -24.73 -5.61
CA ASP A 327 -1.80 -25.56 -5.60
C ASP A 327 -1.51 -26.12 -7.00
N HIS A 328 -2.55 -26.50 -7.75
CA HIS A 328 -2.43 -26.90 -9.16
C HIS A 328 -1.92 -25.77 -10.05
N LEU A 329 -2.46 -24.57 -9.93
CA LEU A 329 -2.01 -23.41 -10.71
C LEU A 329 -0.57 -23.02 -10.38
N LEU A 330 -0.15 -23.13 -9.14
CA LEU A 330 1.23 -22.85 -8.74
C LEU A 330 2.19 -23.91 -9.30
N SER A 331 1.89 -25.19 -9.08
CA SER A 331 2.79 -26.30 -9.44
C SER A 331 2.89 -26.54 -10.94
N SER A 332 1.77 -26.44 -11.68
CA SER A 332 1.70 -26.85 -13.09
C SER A 332 1.78 -25.67 -14.06
N TYR A 333 1.40 -24.47 -13.63
CA TYR A 333 1.33 -23.26 -14.47
C TYR A 333 2.21 -22.11 -13.99
N ASN A 334 2.89 -22.28 -12.83
CA ASN A 334 3.69 -21.25 -12.19
C ASN A 334 2.90 -19.93 -11.98
N LEU A 335 1.63 -20.07 -11.51
CA LEU A 335 0.72 -18.96 -11.24
C LEU A 335 0.40 -18.93 -9.73
N HIS A 336 0.67 -17.80 -9.08
CA HIS A 336 0.33 -17.58 -7.68
C HIS A 336 -1.01 -16.85 -7.57
N VAL A 337 -2.02 -17.47 -6.94
CA VAL A 337 -3.39 -16.96 -6.85
C VAL A 337 -3.86 -16.84 -5.41
N ARG A 338 -4.87 -15.99 -5.15
CA ARG A 338 -5.45 -15.79 -3.83
C ARG A 338 -6.70 -16.65 -3.65
N GLU A 339 -6.61 -17.68 -2.82
CA GLU A 339 -7.74 -18.40 -2.28
C GLU A 339 -8.36 -17.61 -1.10
N CYS A 340 -9.69 -17.51 -1.02
CA CYS A 340 -10.40 -16.61 -0.11
C CYS A 340 -11.12 -17.31 1.06
N GLY A 341 -10.91 -18.60 1.31
CA GLY A 341 -11.60 -19.36 2.36
C GLY A 341 -11.32 -18.88 3.79
N ASN A 342 -10.18 -18.20 3.99
CA ASN A 342 -9.84 -17.60 5.28
C ASN A 342 -10.52 -16.25 5.57
N LYS A 343 -11.33 -15.71 4.65
CA LYS A 343 -12.09 -14.49 4.88
C LYS A 343 -13.43 -14.81 5.51
N LEU A 344 -13.76 -14.07 6.56
CA LEU A 344 -15.09 -14.18 7.19
C LEU A 344 -16.19 -13.93 6.15
N GLY A 345 -17.19 -14.78 6.12
CA GLY A 345 -18.28 -14.71 5.15
C GLY A 345 -17.93 -15.27 3.75
N SER A 346 -16.76 -15.91 3.59
CA SER A 346 -16.33 -16.56 2.35
C SER A 346 -16.10 -18.08 2.55
N SER A 347 -15.68 -18.79 1.50
CA SER A 347 -15.34 -20.21 1.53
C SER A 347 -14.19 -20.50 0.57
N SER A 348 -13.62 -21.73 0.62
CA SER A 348 -12.57 -22.19 -0.32
C SER A 348 -13.01 -22.23 -1.78
N ARG A 349 -14.31 -22.08 -2.06
CA ARG A 349 -14.81 -21.97 -3.44
C ARG A 349 -14.55 -20.63 -4.10
N PHE A 350 -14.12 -19.63 -3.33
CA PHE A 350 -13.85 -18.28 -3.83
C PHE A 350 -12.35 -18.05 -4.00
N LEU A 351 -11.97 -17.58 -5.19
CA LEU A 351 -10.62 -17.07 -5.46
C LEU A 351 -10.69 -15.63 -5.95
N ARG A 352 -9.68 -14.85 -5.64
CA ARG A 352 -9.49 -13.50 -6.16
C ARG A 352 -8.26 -13.48 -7.05
N PHE A 353 -8.42 -13.04 -8.28
CA PHE A 353 -7.35 -12.89 -9.25
C PHE A 353 -7.06 -11.40 -9.49
N ALA A 354 -5.83 -10.96 -9.27
CA ALA A 354 -5.38 -9.63 -9.66
C ALA A 354 -5.44 -9.48 -11.19
N VAL A 355 -5.79 -8.27 -11.65
CA VAL A 355 -5.77 -7.94 -13.08
C VAL A 355 -4.33 -7.94 -13.58
N ARG A 356 -4.10 -8.64 -14.68
CA ARG A 356 -2.78 -8.81 -15.32
C ARG A 356 -2.89 -8.61 -16.82
N PRO A 357 -1.77 -8.33 -17.52
CA PRO A 357 -1.75 -8.27 -18.97
C PRO A 357 -2.31 -9.51 -19.63
N ARG A 358 -2.89 -9.35 -20.82
CA ARG A 358 -3.61 -10.39 -21.54
C ARG A 358 -2.86 -11.73 -21.64
N GLN A 359 -1.56 -11.70 -21.86
CA GLN A 359 -0.74 -12.93 -21.95
C GLN A 359 -0.79 -13.78 -20.68
N ASP A 360 -0.75 -13.14 -19.51
CA ASP A 360 -0.85 -13.81 -18.22
C ASP A 360 -2.25 -14.38 -18.01
N VAL A 361 -3.29 -13.64 -18.44
CA VAL A 361 -4.69 -14.06 -18.34
C VAL A 361 -4.98 -15.30 -19.20
N VAL A 362 -4.40 -15.39 -20.40
CA VAL A 362 -4.50 -16.59 -21.25
C VAL A 362 -3.94 -17.81 -20.51
N ARG A 363 -2.75 -17.68 -19.92
CA ARG A 363 -2.11 -18.74 -19.12
C ARG A 363 -2.97 -19.15 -17.91
N LEU A 364 -3.59 -18.18 -17.23
CA LEU A 364 -4.54 -18.44 -16.15
C LEU A 364 -5.76 -19.22 -16.66
N ALA A 365 -6.36 -18.77 -17.77
CA ALA A 365 -7.52 -19.44 -18.36
C ALA A 365 -7.22 -20.89 -18.80
N ASP A 366 -6.02 -21.16 -19.30
CA ASP A 366 -5.60 -22.52 -19.67
C ASP A 366 -5.45 -23.41 -18.43
N GLY A 367 -4.85 -22.90 -17.35
CA GLY A 367 -4.76 -23.63 -16.08
C GLY A 367 -6.12 -23.89 -15.46
N LEU A 368 -7.04 -22.93 -15.53
CA LEU A 368 -8.42 -23.11 -15.08
C LEU A 368 -9.16 -24.16 -15.91
N ARG A 369 -9.03 -24.14 -17.26
CA ARG A 369 -9.63 -25.16 -18.14
C ARG A 369 -9.12 -26.56 -17.80
N ALA A 370 -7.81 -26.70 -17.65
CA ALA A 370 -7.21 -27.99 -17.31
C ALA A 370 -7.75 -28.55 -15.99
N TYR A 371 -7.88 -27.71 -14.96
CA TYR A 371 -8.40 -28.13 -13.66
C TYR A 371 -9.91 -28.40 -13.66
N LEU A 372 -10.70 -27.50 -14.25
CA LEU A 372 -12.16 -27.56 -14.17
C LEU A 372 -12.71 -28.69 -15.00
N TYR A 373 -12.13 -28.97 -16.16
CA TYR A 373 -12.66 -29.92 -17.15
C TYR A 373 -11.82 -31.17 -17.34
N ALA A 374 -10.82 -31.42 -16.47
CA ALA A 374 -10.08 -32.69 -16.45
C ALA A 374 -11.04 -33.87 -16.29
N GLY A 375 -11.11 -34.75 -17.29
CA GLY A 375 -11.97 -35.93 -17.31
C GLY A 375 -13.29 -35.77 -18.05
N SER A 376 -13.66 -34.59 -18.51
CA SER A 376 -14.84 -34.39 -19.36
C SER A 376 -14.46 -34.37 -20.85
N GLY A 377 -14.29 -35.53 -21.46
CA GLY A 377 -13.86 -35.70 -22.87
C GLY A 377 -14.81 -35.13 -23.93
N ARG A 378 -15.71 -34.20 -23.61
CA ARG A 378 -16.70 -33.60 -24.53
C ARG A 378 -16.56 -32.09 -24.75
N VAL A 379 -15.71 -31.38 -24.01
CA VAL A 379 -15.68 -29.91 -24.09
C VAL A 379 -14.64 -29.38 -25.09
N THR A 380 -13.67 -30.18 -25.50
CA THR A 380 -12.57 -29.75 -26.38
C THR A 380 -13.00 -29.41 -27.82
N ALA A 381 -14.13 -29.91 -28.29
CA ALA A 381 -14.58 -29.73 -29.68
C ALA A 381 -15.43 -28.47 -29.94
N ALA A 382 -16.03 -27.87 -28.89
CA ALA A 382 -16.91 -26.68 -29.05
C ALA A 382 -16.16 -25.34 -28.98
N ILE A 383 -14.95 -25.30 -28.43
CA ILE A 383 -14.22 -24.05 -28.17
C ILE A 383 -13.30 -23.69 -29.35
N THR A 384 -12.92 -24.63 -30.19
CA THR A 384 -12.07 -24.40 -31.38
C THR A 384 -12.78 -23.70 -32.54
N SER A 385 -14.12 -23.60 -32.50
CA SER A 385 -14.93 -23.05 -33.61
C SER A 385 -15.34 -21.58 -33.46
N ALA A 386 -15.08 -20.93 -32.34
CA ALA A 386 -15.62 -19.58 -32.04
C ALA A 386 -14.61 -18.41 -32.02
N ALA A 387 -13.37 -18.62 -32.40
CA ALA A 387 -12.37 -17.56 -32.31
C ALA A 387 -11.48 -17.43 -33.56
N VAL A 388 -12.10 -17.06 -34.68
CA VAL A 388 -11.34 -16.33 -35.73
C VAL A 388 -11.75 -14.86 -35.66
N VAL A 389 -11.07 -14.14 -34.81
CA VAL A 389 -11.03 -12.66 -34.88
C VAL A 389 -9.88 -12.29 -35.81
N PRO A 390 -10.10 -11.41 -36.82
CA PRO A 390 -9.04 -11.04 -37.75
C PRO A 390 -7.87 -10.38 -37.01
N PRO A 391 -6.63 -10.55 -37.49
CA PRO A 391 -5.45 -10.02 -36.84
C PRO A 391 -5.49 -8.48 -36.80
N SER A 392 -5.26 -7.91 -35.65
CA SER A 392 -4.96 -6.49 -35.46
C SER A 392 -3.67 -6.14 -36.25
N PRO A 393 -3.51 -4.91 -36.75
CA PRO A 393 -2.34 -4.51 -37.51
C PRO A 393 -1.05 -4.67 -36.68
N PRO A 394 0.07 -4.99 -37.32
CA PRO A 394 1.33 -5.29 -36.63
C PRO A 394 1.80 -4.05 -35.84
N SER A 395 2.02 -4.24 -34.55
CA SER A 395 2.78 -3.34 -33.74
C SER A 395 4.20 -3.18 -34.30
N ALA A 396 4.70 -1.97 -34.30
CA ALA A 396 6.03 -1.62 -34.79
C ALA A 396 7.11 -2.53 -34.18
N PRO A 397 8.15 -2.87 -34.94
CA PRO A 397 9.15 -3.83 -34.48
C PRO A 397 9.92 -3.28 -33.28
N TYR A 398 9.99 -4.11 -32.25
CA TYR A 398 10.90 -3.93 -31.12
C TYR A 398 12.33 -3.81 -31.70
N ARG A 399 12.97 -2.68 -31.50
CA ARG A 399 14.37 -2.50 -31.85
C ARG A 399 15.18 -3.37 -30.89
N GLU A 400 15.94 -4.31 -31.45
CA GLU A 400 16.96 -5.08 -30.74
C GLU A 400 17.93 -4.11 -30.04
N GLU A 401 18.29 -4.43 -28.80
CA GLU A 401 19.32 -3.73 -28.04
C GLU A 401 20.66 -3.79 -28.83
N PRO A 402 21.38 -2.68 -28.97
CA PRO A 402 22.69 -2.73 -29.54
C PRO A 402 23.66 -3.47 -28.60
N ALA A 403 24.40 -4.42 -29.18
CA ALA A 403 25.47 -5.16 -28.52
C ALA A 403 26.45 -4.22 -27.80
N TYR A 404 26.85 -4.61 -26.60
CA TYR A 404 27.88 -3.96 -25.79
C TYR A 404 29.10 -3.62 -26.63
N LEU A 405 29.35 -2.34 -26.91
CA LEU A 405 30.59 -1.85 -27.42
C LEU A 405 31.61 -1.75 -26.28
N GLU A 406 32.81 -2.26 -26.55
CA GLU A 406 33.99 -2.28 -25.69
C GLU A 406 34.31 -0.89 -25.12
N LYS A 407 34.78 -0.85 -23.88
CA LYS A 407 35.21 0.37 -23.16
C LYS A 407 36.30 1.09 -23.94
N PRO A 408 36.21 2.41 -24.19
CA PRO A 408 37.34 3.18 -24.65
C PRO A 408 38.37 3.38 -23.53
N ALA A 409 39.65 3.27 -23.90
CA ALA A 409 40.80 3.42 -23.04
C ALA A 409 40.84 4.81 -22.37
N TYR A 410 41.22 4.82 -21.09
CA TYR A 410 41.47 6.01 -20.31
C TYR A 410 42.45 6.94 -21.03
N ARG A 411 42.02 8.20 -21.25
CA ARG A 411 42.88 9.31 -21.61
C ARG A 411 43.22 10.07 -20.33
N GLU A 412 44.52 10.32 -20.07
CA GLU A 412 45.02 11.07 -18.92
C GLU A 412 44.52 12.51 -18.96
N GLU A 413 44.08 12.99 -17.78
CA GLU A 413 43.65 14.38 -17.57
C GLU A 413 44.87 15.33 -17.57
N PRO A 414 44.76 16.56 -18.14
CA PRO A 414 45.78 17.56 -18.02
C PRO A 414 45.76 18.29 -16.66
N ALA A 415 46.95 18.58 -16.15
CA ALA A 415 47.27 19.16 -14.87
C ALA A 415 46.46 20.44 -14.51
N TYR A 416 46.05 20.50 -13.24
CA TYR A 416 45.38 21.64 -12.61
C TYR A 416 46.17 22.94 -12.75
N ARG A 417 45.54 24.01 -13.27
CA ARG A 417 45.95 25.40 -13.12
C ARG A 417 45.37 26.01 -11.84
N GLU A 418 46.22 26.64 -11.04
CA GLU A 418 45.89 27.34 -9.81
C GLU A 418 44.86 28.45 -10.04
N LYS A 419 43.84 28.53 -9.17
CA LYS A 419 42.88 29.63 -9.16
C LYS A 419 43.43 30.85 -8.40
N PRO A 420 43.12 32.07 -8.86
CA PRO A 420 43.53 33.30 -8.17
C PRO A 420 42.74 33.56 -6.84
N ALA A 421 43.43 34.19 -5.89
CA ALA A 421 43.00 34.48 -4.55
C ALA A 421 41.69 35.31 -4.48
N TYR A 422 40.80 34.94 -3.55
CA TYR A 422 39.58 35.64 -3.24
C TYR A 422 39.91 36.97 -2.53
N ARG A 423 39.26 38.05 -2.99
CA ARG A 423 39.19 39.36 -2.33
C ARG A 423 38.11 39.32 -1.25
N GLU A 424 38.43 39.73 -0.02
CA GLU A 424 37.49 39.87 1.09
C GLU A 424 36.47 40.97 0.82
N GLU A 425 35.15 40.64 1.00
CA GLU A 425 34.09 41.66 1.04
C GLU A 425 33.85 42.16 2.47
N PRO A 426 33.33 43.38 2.66
CA PRO A 426 33.25 44.02 3.96
C PRO A 426 32.10 43.50 4.82
N VAL A 427 32.42 43.36 6.11
CA VAL A 427 31.51 42.95 7.19
C VAL A 427 30.43 44.02 7.43
N TYR A 428 29.17 43.70 7.20
CA TYR A 428 28.03 44.51 7.64
C TYR A 428 27.80 44.34 9.16
N ARG A 429 27.88 45.43 9.90
CA ARG A 429 27.47 45.52 11.31
C ARG A 429 25.93 45.52 11.37
N ALA A 430 25.37 44.58 12.11
CA ALA A 430 23.95 44.59 12.46
C ALA A 430 23.69 45.64 13.56
N GLU A 431 22.81 46.57 13.28
CA GLU A 431 22.24 47.47 14.31
C GLU A 431 21.16 46.73 15.09
N THR A 432 21.35 46.68 16.41
CA THR A 432 20.40 46.12 17.37
C THR A 432 19.27 47.09 17.63
N TYR A 433 18.06 46.80 17.16
CA TYR A 433 16.84 47.45 17.67
C TYR A 433 16.34 46.71 18.92
N ALA A 434 16.39 47.36 20.05
CA ALA A 434 15.82 46.90 21.32
C ALA A 434 14.30 47.13 21.30
N THR A 435 13.53 46.08 21.37
CA THR A 435 12.08 46.12 21.69
C THR A 435 11.89 45.98 23.21
N PRO A 436 11.01 46.78 23.86
CA PRO A 436 10.76 46.65 25.30
C PRO A 436 9.95 45.40 25.63
N ALA A 437 10.35 44.69 26.69
CA ALA A 437 9.71 43.52 27.22
C ALA A 437 8.30 43.83 27.81
N PRO A 438 7.31 42.98 27.62
CA PRO A 438 6.03 43.11 28.32
C PRO A 438 6.15 42.63 29.78
N ALA A 439 5.42 43.33 30.68
CA ALA A 439 5.40 43.10 32.11
C ALA A 439 4.97 41.67 32.48
N VAL A 440 5.76 41.04 33.35
CA VAL A 440 5.48 39.70 33.91
C VAL A 440 4.40 39.85 34.99
N THR A 441 3.23 39.28 34.78
CA THR A 441 2.24 38.98 35.82
C THR A 441 2.60 37.64 36.43
N GLU A 442 2.80 37.62 37.74
CA GLU A 442 3.11 36.44 38.54
C GLU A 442 2.01 35.36 38.44
N ALA A 443 2.39 34.13 38.10
CA ALA A 443 1.55 32.97 38.18
C ALA A 443 1.57 32.39 39.62
N PRO A 444 0.46 31.81 40.13
CA PRO A 444 0.38 31.28 41.47
C PRO A 444 1.25 30.04 41.66
N VAL A 445 2.02 30.04 42.73
CA VAL A 445 2.90 28.95 43.16
C VAL A 445 2.03 27.85 43.77
N TYR A 446 1.89 26.70 43.11
CA TYR A 446 1.35 25.47 43.72
C TYR A 446 2.47 24.78 44.52
N ARG A 447 2.33 24.72 45.85
CA ARG A 447 3.14 23.86 46.73
C ARG A 447 2.67 22.41 46.57
N MET A 448 3.56 21.54 46.09
CA MET A 448 3.35 20.09 46.17
C MET A 448 3.73 19.61 47.58
N GLU A 449 2.79 18.90 48.22
CA GLU A 449 3.07 18.12 49.47
C GLU A 449 3.88 16.87 49.10
N PRO A 450 4.77 16.39 50.00
CA PRO A 450 5.58 15.20 49.72
C PRO A 450 4.75 13.92 49.78
N ALA A 451 4.84 13.11 48.71
CA ALA A 451 4.21 11.82 48.64
C ALA A 451 4.71 10.86 49.73
N ARG A 452 3.78 10.15 50.35
CA ARG A 452 4.03 9.08 51.32
C ARG A 452 4.76 7.92 50.64
N ARG A 453 5.77 7.38 51.33
CA ARG A 453 6.49 6.17 50.97
C ARG A 453 5.53 4.98 50.91
N GLU A 454 5.42 4.34 49.77
CA GLU A 454 4.80 3.04 49.62
C GLU A 454 5.87 1.91 49.70
N THR A 455 5.48 0.80 50.24
CA THR A 455 6.21 -0.40 50.59
C THR A 455 6.77 -1.15 49.38
N PRO A 456 7.85 -1.93 49.54
CA PRO A 456 8.52 -2.58 48.39
C PRO A 456 7.73 -3.78 47.86
N TYR A 457 7.74 -3.92 46.53
CA TYR A 457 7.23 -5.07 45.78
C TYR A 457 8.03 -6.34 46.11
N PRO A 458 7.42 -7.53 46.10
CA PRO A 458 8.11 -8.79 46.33
C PRO A 458 9.03 -9.18 45.15
N GLU A 459 10.14 -9.81 45.48
CA GLU A 459 11.21 -10.24 44.60
C GLU A 459 10.76 -11.28 43.56
N ASP A 460 11.28 -11.15 42.36
CA ASP A 460 11.12 -12.04 41.21
C ASP A 460 11.93 -13.33 41.41
N PRO A 461 11.36 -14.56 41.28
CA PRO A 461 12.03 -15.82 41.62
C PRO A 461 12.83 -16.47 40.47
N PHE A 462 13.35 -15.76 39.49
CA PHE A 462 14.17 -16.36 38.43
C PHE A 462 15.58 -15.75 38.31
N VAL A 463 16.46 -16.09 39.31
CA VAL A 463 17.90 -16.05 39.11
C VAL A 463 18.44 -17.44 39.32
N VAL A 464 18.74 -18.15 38.25
CA VAL A 464 19.56 -19.37 38.26
C VAL A 464 20.91 -19.05 37.63
N GLY A 465 21.95 -19.02 38.46
CA GLY A 465 23.32 -18.94 38.00
C GLY A 465 23.77 -20.25 37.36
N GLY A 466 24.54 -20.12 36.27
CA GLY A 466 25.20 -21.23 35.62
C GLY A 466 26.30 -20.71 34.70
N ASP A 467 27.55 -20.84 35.13
CA ASP A 467 28.75 -20.59 34.33
C ASP A 467 28.85 -21.56 33.15
N ASP A 468 28.78 -21.01 31.89
CA ASP A 468 29.15 -21.75 30.68
C ASP A 468 30.37 -21.07 30.03
N PRO A 469 31.53 -21.77 29.87
CA PRO A 469 32.79 -21.18 29.42
C PRO A 469 32.89 -20.97 27.89
N ARG A 470 31.80 -20.93 27.10
CA ARG A 470 31.80 -20.87 25.62
C ARG A 470 31.50 -19.50 25.01
N HIS A 471 31.37 -18.46 25.78
CA HIS A 471 31.26 -17.09 25.22
C HIS A 471 32.64 -16.44 25.08
N ARG A 472 33.30 -16.65 23.93
CA ARG A 472 34.37 -15.78 23.46
C ARG A 472 33.79 -14.40 23.18
N ARG A 473 34.24 -13.40 23.93
CA ARG A 473 34.00 -11.96 23.65
C ARG A 473 34.60 -11.66 22.29
N LEU A 474 33.77 -11.13 21.39
CA LEU A 474 34.24 -10.39 20.23
C LEU A 474 34.55 -8.97 20.69
N ASP A 475 35.79 -8.53 20.42
CA ASP A 475 36.24 -7.18 20.73
C ASP A 475 35.38 -6.14 20.02
N PRO A 476 35.10 -4.98 20.67
CA PRO A 476 34.40 -3.89 20.02
C PRO A 476 35.28 -3.34 18.89
N LEU A 477 34.74 -3.28 17.69
CA LEU A 477 35.35 -2.57 16.56
C LEU A 477 35.53 -1.09 16.94
N ASP A 478 36.76 -0.62 16.87
CA ASP A 478 37.17 0.77 17.08
C ASP A 478 36.50 1.67 16.02
N LEU A 479 35.47 2.42 16.44
CA LEU A 479 34.73 3.38 15.62
C LEU A 479 35.26 4.80 15.76
N SER A 480 36.57 5.00 15.91
CA SER A 480 37.20 6.32 16.01
C SER A 480 37.54 6.96 14.64
N THR A 481 36.67 6.91 13.65
CA THR A 481 36.77 7.77 12.47
C THR A 481 35.79 8.92 12.60
N ARG A 482 36.33 10.11 12.86
CA ARG A 482 35.62 11.39 12.91
C ARG A 482 34.98 11.69 11.56
N TRP A 483 33.64 11.74 11.53
CA TRP A 483 32.88 12.24 10.42
C TRP A 483 32.68 13.74 10.56
N THR A 484 33.24 14.51 9.65
CA THR A 484 32.91 15.94 9.50
C THR A 484 31.66 16.06 8.63
N PHE A 485 30.57 16.55 9.20
CA PHE A 485 29.36 16.88 8.44
C PHE A 485 29.57 18.22 7.73
N GLY A 486 29.56 18.19 6.38
CA GLY A 486 29.36 19.37 5.57
C GLY A 486 27.89 19.77 5.57
N GLU A 487 27.60 21.03 5.78
CA GLU A 487 26.27 21.60 5.78
C GLU A 487 25.67 21.62 4.37
N ASP A 488 24.38 21.26 4.30
CA ASP A 488 23.35 21.65 3.32
C ASP A 488 23.55 21.25 1.85
N THR A 489 23.26 19.97 1.53
CA THR A 489 22.84 19.59 0.16
C THR A 489 21.74 18.55 0.22
N SER A 490 20.48 19.01 0.07
CA SER A 490 19.39 18.09 -0.26
C SER A 490 19.64 17.51 -1.65
N PRO A 491 19.79 16.18 -1.83
CA PRO A 491 20.13 15.57 -3.12
C PRO A 491 19.02 15.73 -4.17
N PHE A 492 17.81 16.13 -3.76
CA PHE A 492 16.66 16.27 -4.66
C PHE A 492 16.48 17.66 -5.27
N ARG A 493 17.22 18.69 -4.81
CA ARG A 493 17.22 20.01 -5.43
C ARG A 493 17.90 20.04 -6.82
N ALA A 494 18.80 19.13 -7.07
CA ALA A 494 19.51 19.02 -8.35
C ALA A 494 18.66 18.45 -9.51
N LEU A 495 17.49 17.88 -9.23
CA LEU A 495 16.61 17.29 -10.24
C LEU A 495 15.53 18.26 -10.77
N GLY A 496 15.34 19.43 -10.12
CA GLY A 496 14.30 20.42 -10.47
C GLY A 496 14.76 21.67 -11.24
N ASP A 497 16.04 22.01 -11.25
CA ASP A 497 16.50 23.31 -11.77
C ASP A 497 17.06 23.28 -13.22
N GLY A 498 16.87 22.23 -13.94
CA GLY A 498 17.34 22.10 -15.31
C GLY A 498 16.27 22.26 -16.37
N ARG A 499 15.59 23.42 -16.49
CA ARG A 499 15.03 23.97 -17.73
C ARG A 499 14.00 25.06 -17.47
N ALA A 500 14.49 26.28 -17.39
CA ALA A 500 13.68 27.46 -17.65
C ALA A 500 14.57 28.52 -18.30
N GLU A 501 14.92 28.33 -19.55
CA GLU A 501 15.35 29.41 -20.45
C GLU A 501 15.08 28.94 -21.89
N HIS A 502 13.93 29.40 -22.44
CA HIS A 502 13.76 29.82 -23.84
C HIS A 502 12.28 30.09 -24.11
N THR A 503 11.82 31.28 -23.74
CA THR A 503 10.71 31.95 -24.45
C THR A 503 11.18 33.33 -24.85
N ARG A 504 11.71 33.45 -26.06
CA ARG A 504 11.78 34.74 -26.77
C ARG A 504 10.41 35.04 -27.34
N GLY A 505 9.98 36.28 -27.09
CA GLY A 505 8.75 36.83 -27.51
C GLY A 505 8.53 36.80 -29.02
N TYR A 506 7.27 36.70 -29.41
CA TYR A 506 6.76 37.14 -30.69
C TYR A 506 5.88 38.37 -30.46
N ASP A 507 6.34 39.45 -31.08
CA ASP A 507 5.72 40.75 -31.13
C ASP A 507 4.54 40.72 -32.11
N HIS A 508 3.45 41.38 -31.73
CA HIS A 508 2.32 41.66 -32.60
C HIS A 508 2.69 42.70 -33.66
N ARG A 509 2.49 42.41 -34.94
CA ARG A 509 1.96 43.36 -35.93
C ARG A 509 1.48 42.67 -37.20
N SER A 510 0.26 43.04 -37.56
CA SER A 510 -0.58 43.04 -38.76
C SER A 510 -1.61 41.94 -38.83
#